data_3957a6a2fbb16c32175a99817277c488
#
_entry.id   3957a6a2fbb16c32175a99817277c488
#
_cell.length_a   1.000
_cell.length_b   1.000
_cell.length_c   1.000
_cell.angle_alpha   90.00
_cell.angle_beta   90.00
_cell.angle_gamma   90.00
#
_symmetry.space_group_name_H-M   'P 1'
#
loop_
_entity.id
_entity.type
_entity.pdbx_description
1 polymer ?
#
loop_
_entity_poly.entity_id
_entity_poly.type
_entity_poly.pdbx_seq_one_letter_code
_entity_poly.pdbx_strand_id
1 'polypeptide(L)'
;MAFLLPTTSERYPNGLGNDSGVLGENLMDHNYNARVQGDFDGFEDQYYEGKRPTSTYLPRFRNFKGDKQTDFLRGYAYSCGGFRTKGTGEQRFLVGDSLMNNLMQVGPWKFNMLGMGECLPYKENKVTLSTSKKDQWGIPLLNIDAEYKANELNMQKDMVNAGMEMLNALGFKNVRDMGERRNFGLNIHEMGT
;
A
#
# COMPACT_ATOMS: atom_id res chain seq x y z
N MET A 1 -9.60 -16.88 11.50
CA MET A 1 -10.31 -18.14 11.21
C MET A 1 -9.40 -19.39 11.28
N ALA A 2 -8.10 -19.29 11.00
CA ALA A 2 -7.17 -20.43 11.05
C ALA A 2 -7.21 -21.27 12.36
N PHE A 3 -7.60 -20.70 13.48
CA PHE A 3 -7.80 -21.45 14.74
C PHE A 3 -8.95 -22.49 14.69
N LEU A 4 -9.77 -22.49 13.66
CA LEU A 4 -10.79 -23.53 13.43
C LEU A 4 -10.20 -24.82 12.85
N LEU A 5 -9.00 -24.78 12.27
CA LEU A 5 -8.33 -25.95 11.67
C LEU A 5 -8.20 -27.15 12.61
N PRO A 6 -7.87 -26.99 13.92
CA PRO A 6 -7.74 -28.13 14.82
C PRO A 6 -9.08 -28.63 15.41
N THR A 7 -10.20 -28.03 15.08
CA THR A 7 -11.53 -28.43 15.58
C THR A 7 -12.09 -29.62 14.80
N THR A 8 -11.28 -30.67 14.64
CA THR A 8 -11.67 -31.90 13.90
C THR A 8 -12.59 -32.80 14.72
N SER A 9 -13.56 -33.41 14.04
CA SER A 9 -14.49 -34.38 14.58
C SER A 9 -14.99 -35.29 13.44
N GLU A 10 -15.77 -36.34 13.76
CA GLU A 10 -16.42 -37.16 12.72
C GLU A 10 -17.25 -36.30 11.74
N ARG A 11 -17.95 -35.31 12.27
CA ARG A 11 -18.74 -34.38 11.46
C ARG A 11 -17.89 -33.38 10.67
N TYR A 12 -16.74 -32.99 11.20
CA TYR A 12 -15.85 -31.96 10.61
C TYR A 12 -14.42 -32.49 10.50
N PRO A 13 -14.14 -33.44 9.60
CA PRO A 13 -12.84 -34.09 9.52
C PRO A 13 -11.69 -33.14 9.18
N ASN A 14 -11.99 -32.02 8.49
CA ASN A 14 -11.02 -31.00 8.10
C ASN A 14 -11.05 -29.74 9.02
N GLY A 15 -11.78 -29.80 10.13
CA GLY A 15 -12.01 -28.65 11.01
C GLY A 15 -13.35 -27.94 10.72
N LEU A 16 -13.88 -27.25 11.71
CA LEU A 16 -15.14 -26.53 11.61
C LEU A 16 -15.04 -25.43 10.56
N GLY A 17 -16.01 -25.41 9.60
CA GLY A 17 -16.06 -24.43 8.53
C GLY A 17 -15.06 -24.65 7.40
N ASN A 18 -14.37 -25.81 7.38
CA ASN A 18 -13.38 -26.14 6.36
C ASN A 18 -13.79 -27.33 5.46
N ASP A 19 -15.07 -27.42 5.13
CA ASP A 19 -15.60 -28.48 4.25
C ASP A 19 -14.99 -28.38 2.84
N SER A 20 -14.67 -27.17 2.38
CA SER A 20 -13.99 -26.91 1.10
C SER A 20 -12.49 -27.17 1.12
N GLY A 21 -11.87 -27.30 2.30
CA GLY A 21 -10.42 -27.50 2.46
C GLY A 21 -9.57 -26.24 2.19
N VAL A 22 -10.18 -25.05 2.06
CA VAL A 22 -9.47 -23.80 1.72
C VAL A 22 -9.28 -22.86 2.91
N LEU A 23 -9.69 -23.26 4.10
CA LEU A 23 -9.50 -22.45 5.30
C LEU A 23 -8.02 -22.19 5.55
N GLY A 24 -7.64 -20.95 5.66
CA GLY A 24 -6.27 -20.50 5.79
C GLY A 24 -5.55 -20.23 4.46
N GLU A 25 -6.11 -20.62 3.33
CA GLU A 25 -5.54 -20.36 1.99
C GLU A 25 -6.01 -19.02 1.40
N ASN A 26 -5.39 -18.62 0.29
CA ASN A 26 -5.75 -17.45 -0.52
C ASN A 26 -5.65 -16.12 0.24
N LEU A 27 -4.70 -16.01 1.16
CA LEU A 27 -4.44 -14.76 1.87
C LEU A 27 -4.06 -13.67 0.87
N MET A 28 -4.76 -12.56 0.93
CA MET A 28 -4.53 -11.37 0.12
C MET A 28 -4.30 -10.17 1.02
N ASP A 29 -3.56 -9.20 0.51
CA ASP A 29 -3.37 -7.87 1.09
C ASP A 29 -3.53 -6.84 -0.02
N HIS A 30 -3.57 -5.56 0.27
CA HIS A 30 -3.47 -4.54 -0.76
C HIS A 30 -2.10 -4.52 -1.42
N ASN A 31 -2.09 -4.38 -2.74
CA ASN A 31 -0.89 -4.00 -3.48
C ASN A 31 -0.69 -2.47 -3.38
N TYR A 32 -0.24 -2.01 -2.21
CA TYR A 32 -0.22 -0.61 -1.79
C TYR A 32 1.22 -0.09 -1.61
N ASN A 33 2.06 -0.30 -2.61
CA ASN A 33 3.50 -0.06 -2.48
C ASN A 33 4.08 0.92 -3.49
N ALA A 34 3.27 1.43 -4.40
CA ALA A 34 3.71 2.40 -5.40
C ALA A 34 3.38 3.82 -4.93
N ARG A 35 4.41 4.61 -4.66
CA ARG A 35 4.25 6.02 -4.28
C ARG A 35 5.14 6.90 -5.14
N VAL A 36 4.53 7.83 -5.86
CA VAL A 36 5.22 8.82 -6.69
C VAL A 36 4.97 10.21 -6.13
N GLN A 37 5.99 11.04 -6.15
CA GLN A 37 5.90 12.43 -5.70
C GLN A 37 6.54 13.36 -6.73
N GLY A 38 5.95 14.54 -6.90
CA GLY A 38 6.53 15.65 -7.64
C GLY A 38 6.36 16.98 -6.91
N ASP A 39 7.21 17.95 -7.23
CA ASP A 39 7.13 19.32 -6.74
C ASP A 39 6.43 20.17 -7.82
N PHE A 40 5.58 21.10 -7.40
CA PHE A 40 4.86 22.01 -8.29
C PHE A 40 5.16 23.47 -7.93
N ASP A 41 5.63 24.23 -8.92
CA ASP A 41 5.84 25.66 -8.79
C ASP A 41 4.54 26.39 -9.16
N GLY A 42 4.01 27.16 -8.24
CA GLY A 42 2.77 27.90 -8.40
C GLY A 42 1.83 27.72 -7.22
N PHE A 43 0.77 28.49 -7.19
CA PHE A 43 -0.20 28.54 -6.09
C PHE A 43 0.45 28.79 -4.72
N GLU A 44 1.59 29.51 -4.68
CA GLU A 44 2.31 29.78 -3.44
C GLU A 44 1.56 30.73 -2.51
N ASP A 45 0.66 31.53 -3.08
CA ASP A 45 -0.28 32.42 -2.40
C ASP A 45 -1.51 31.69 -1.83
N GLN A 46 -1.71 30.41 -2.20
CA GLN A 46 -2.86 29.65 -1.76
C GLN A 46 -2.67 29.10 -0.36
N TYR A 47 -3.79 29.04 0.37
CA TYR A 47 -3.83 28.51 1.71
C TYR A 47 -3.56 27.01 1.74
N TYR A 48 -2.65 26.55 2.58
CA TYR A 48 -2.16 25.16 2.64
C TYR A 48 -2.47 24.45 3.96
N GLU A 49 -3.06 25.15 4.93
CA GLU A 49 -3.49 24.61 6.22
C GLU A 49 -5.01 24.68 6.39
N GLY A 50 -5.55 23.92 7.34
CA GLY A 50 -6.97 23.91 7.70
C GLY A 50 -7.74 22.72 7.16
N LYS A 51 -9.05 22.81 7.17
CA LYS A 51 -9.95 21.74 6.71
C LYS A 51 -9.88 21.63 5.19
N ARG A 52 -9.55 20.41 4.72
CA ARG A 52 -9.47 20.08 3.30
C ARG A 52 -9.88 18.61 3.10
N PRO A 53 -10.21 18.20 1.87
CA PRO A 53 -10.41 16.79 1.55
C PRO A 53 -9.18 15.96 1.92
N THR A 54 -9.39 14.74 2.39
CA THR A 54 -8.32 13.82 2.77
C THR A 54 -7.47 13.43 1.57
N SER A 55 -8.12 13.20 0.42
CA SER A 55 -7.44 12.83 -0.83
C SER A 55 -8.34 13.08 -2.04
N THR A 56 -7.73 13.06 -3.21
CA THR A 56 -8.41 12.99 -4.51
C THR A 56 -8.17 11.61 -5.09
N TYR A 57 -9.18 11.03 -5.70
CA TYR A 57 -9.09 9.72 -6.32
C TYR A 57 -8.95 9.83 -7.84
N LEU A 58 -7.95 9.12 -8.39
CA LEU A 58 -7.90 8.76 -9.80
C LEU A 58 -8.41 7.35 -9.94
N PRO A 59 -9.59 7.14 -10.58
CA PRO A 59 -10.17 5.82 -10.69
C PRO A 59 -9.35 4.91 -11.59
N ARG A 60 -9.61 3.62 -11.48
CA ARG A 60 -8.98 2.60 -12.31
C ARG A 60 -9.11 2.91 -13.81
N PHE A 61 -8.00 2.82 -14.54
CA PHE A 61 -7.93 2.97 -15.99
C PHE A 61 -7.22 1.78 -16.68
N ARG A 62 -6.37 1.04 -15.97
CA ARG A 62 -5.75 -0.18 -16.48
C ARG A 62 -6.70 -1.36 -16.44
N ASN A 63 -6.61 -2.22 -17.47
CA ASN A 63 -7.50 -3.39 -17.63
C ASN A 63 -8.99 -3.01 -17.55
N PHE A 64 -9.35 -1.90 -18.20
CA PHE A 64 -10.70 -1.35 -18.22
C PHE A 64 -11.07 -0.81 -19.61
N LYS A 65 -12.29 -1.10 -20.09
CA LYS A 65 -12.87 -0.59 -21.35
C LYS A 65 -11.94 -0.67 -22.57
N GLY A 66 -11.26 -1.80 -22.77
CA GLY A 66 -10.40 -2.01 -23.95
C GLY A 66 -8.91 -1.82 -23.69
N ASP A 67 -8.51 -1.15 -22.62
CA ASP A 67 -7.13 -1.24 -22.15
C ASP A 67 -6.90 -2.64 -21.59
N LYS A 68 -5.91 -3.34 -22.12
CA LYS A 68 -5.52 -4.69 -21.69
C LYS A 68 -4.02 -4.73 -21.45
N GLN A 69 -3.65 -4.89 -20.21
CA GLN A 69 -2.26 -5.15 -19.85
C GLN A 69 -1.96 -6.64 -20.03
N THR A 70 -0.77 -6.95 -20.52
CA THR A 70 -0.32 -8.34 -20.71
C THR A 70 0.43 -8.88 -19.51
N ASP A 71 1.02 -8.00 -18.71
CA ASP A 71 1.98 -8.34 -17.67
C ASP A 71 1.33 -8.52 -16.29
N PHE A 72 0.08 -8.06 -16.13
CA PHE A 72 -0.67 -8.25 -14.91
C PHE A 72 -2.18 -8.27 -15.15
N LEU A 73 -2.89 -8.93 -14.27
CA LEU A 73 -4.35 -8.98 -14.19
C LEU A 73 -4.86 -8.00 -13.14
N ARG A 74 -6.17 -7.71 -13.17
CA ARG A 74 -6.84 -6.76 -12.30
C ARG A 74 -6.46 -5.31 -12.60
N GLY A 75 -6.44 -4.46 -11.60
CA GLY A 75 -6.13 -3.04 -11.78
C GLY A 75 -5.87 -2.33 -10.47
N TYR A 76 -5.68 -1.02 -10.60
CA TYR A 76 -5.38 -0.15 -9.47
C TYR A 76 -6.00 1.24 -9.67
N ALA A 77 -6.11 1.96 -8.57
CA ALA A 77 -6.46 3.38 -8.53
C ALA A 77 -5.36 4.15 -7.80
N TYR A 78 -5.37 5.48 -7.91
CA TYR A 78 -4.50 6.32 -7.09
C TYR A 78 -5.31 7.09 -6.05
N SER A 79 -4.79 7.15 -4.84
CA SER A 79 -5.13 8.15 -3.85
C SER A 79 -4.09 9.27 -3.93
N CYS A 80 -4.53 10.50 -4.17
CA CYS A 80 -3.65 11.63 -4.46
C CYS A 80 -3.88 12.76 -3.46
N GLY A 81 -2.83 13.54 -3.19
CA GLY A 81 -2.96 14.72 -2.35
C GLY A 81 -1.82 15.70 -2.49
N GLY A 82 -2.15 16.99 -2.42
CA GLY A 82 -1.19 18.09 -2.41
C GLY A 82 -0.94 18.60 -0.99
N PHE A 83 0.29 18.98 -0.68
CA PHE A 83 0.67 19.57 0.59
C PHE A 83 1.92 20.43 0.46
N ARG A 84 2.14 21.29 1.43
CA ARG A 84 3.39 22.05 1.57
C ARG A 84 4.05 21.69 2.90
N THR A 85 5.38 21.63 2.90
CA THR A 85 6.15 21.41 4.12
C THR A 85 6.62 22.76 4.69
N LYS A 86 6.65 22.86 6.01
CA LYS A 86 7.33 23.94 6.72
C LYS A 86 8.78 23.55 6.96
N GLY A 87 9.65 24.53 6.86
CA GLY A 87 11.08 24.33 7.01
C GLY A 87 11.74 23.75 5.77
N THR A 88 12.99 24.10 5.56
CA THR A 88 13.82 23.63 4.47
C THR A 88 15.11 23.05 5.03
N GLY A 89 15.54 21.90 4.52
CA GLY A 89 16.79 21.28 4.90
C GLY A 89 16.80 20.57 6.27
N GLU A 90 17.99 20.33 6.81
CA GLU A 90 18.18 19.60 8.05
C GLU A 90 17.99 20.49 9.28
N GLN A 91 16.83 20.42 9.89
CA GLN A 91 16.45 21.22 11.05
C GLN A 91 17.17 20.81 12.33
N ARG A 92 17.64 19.56 12.43
CA ARG A 92 18.27 19.00 13.64
C ARG A 92 19.53 19.70 14.11
N PHE A 93 20.16 20.50 13.25
CA PHE A 93 21.36 21.26 13.59
C PHE A 93 21.10 22.76 13.84
N LEU A 94 19.86 23.20 13.69
CA LEU A 94 19.47 24.58 13.87
C LEU A 94 18.97 24.81 15.31
N VAL A 95 19.32 25.97 15.89
CA VAL A 95 18.89 26.39 17.24
C VAL A 95 18.48 27.85 17.23
N GLY A 96 17.66 28.25 18.21
CA GLY A 96 17.28 29.66 18.40
C GLY A 96 16.59 30.26 17.17
N ASP A 97 16.95 31.47 16.81
CA ASP A 97 16.33 32.23 15.71
C ASP A 97 16.53 31.55 14.36
N SER A 98 17.65 30.87 14.13
CA SER A 98 17.89 30.13 12.89
C SER A 98 16.92 28.98 12.70
N LEU A 99 16.58 28.26 13.77
CA LEU A 99 15.55 27.22 13.74
C LEU A 99 14.16 27.84 13.51
N MET A 100 13.83 28.91 14.24
CA MET A 100 12.52 29.58 14.10
C MET A 100 12.34 30.14 12.68
N ASN A 101 13.32 30.81 12.13
CA ASN A 101 13.29 31.35 10.77
C ASN A 101 13.12 30.22 9.74
N ASN A 102 13.82 29.10 9.92
CA ASN A 102 13.67 27.95 9.03
C ASN A 102 12.25 27.35 9.11
N LEU A 103 11.70 27.16 10.32
CA LEU A 103 10.35 26.62 10.51
C LEU A 103 9.23 27.53 9.96
N MET A 104 9.49 28.82 9.82
CA MET A 104 8.56 29.79 9.22
C MET A 104 8.58 29.76 7.68
N GLN A 105 9.62 29.18 7.07
CA GLN A 105 9.68 29.06 5.61
C GLN A 105 8.74 27.97 5.14
N VAL A 106 7.99 28.27 4.09
CA VAL A 106 7.08 27.34 3.44
C VAL A 106 7.67 26.90 2.11
N GLY A 107 7.85 25.60 1.95
CA GLY A 107 8.38 25.03 0.72
C GLY A 107 7.37 25.04 -0.44
N PRO A 108 7.77 24.56 -1.63
CA PRO A 108 6.88 24.42 -2.77
C PRO A 108 5.74 23.43 -2.49
N TRP A 109 4.72 23.45 -3.32
CA TRP A 109 3.72 22.41 -3.32
C TRP A 109 4.33 21.07 -3.71
N LYS A 110 4.00 20.04 -2.95
CA LYS A 110 4.29 18.65 -3.26
C LYS A 110 3.00 17.91 -3.54
N PHE A 111 3.02 17.04 -4.52
CA PHE A 111 1.89 16.21 -4.85
C PHE A 111 2.30 14.75 -4.80
N ASN A 112 1.56 13.97 -4.00
CA ASN A 112 1.75 12.54 -3.87
C ASN A 112 0.66 11.79 -4.64
N MET A 113 1.07 10.74 -5.33
CA MET A 113 0.20 9.73 -5.90
C MET A 113 0.56 8.38 -5.25
N LEU A 114 -0.42 7.74 -4.66
CA LEU A 114 -0.28 6.46 -4.00
C LEU A 114 -1.13 5.42 -4.72
N GLY A 115 -0.48 4.49 -5.39
CA GLY A 115 -1.13 3.41 -6.12
C GLY A 115 -1.69 2.36 -5.17
N MET A 116 -2.95 2.01 -5.38
CA MET A 116 -3.71 1.02 -4.62
C MET A 116 -4.24 -0.02 -5.58
N GLY A 117 -3.64 -1.20 -5.59
CA GLY A 117 -3.95 -2.29 -6.50
C GLY A 117 -4.51 -3.51 -5.80
N GLU A 118 -5.08 -4.38 -6.61
CA GLU A 118 -5.63 -5.65 -6.17
C GLU A 118 -4.54 -6.73 -6.16
N CYS A 119 -4.62 -7.65 -5.19
CA CYS A 119 -3.85 -8.90 -5.19
C CYS A 119 -4.70 -10.05 -5.70
N LEU A 120 -4.07 -11.04 -6.31
CA LEU A 120 -4.73 -12.28 -6.68
C LEU A 120 -4.75 -13.28 -5.50
N PRO A 121 -5.79 -14.12 -5.40
CA PRO A 121 -5.88 -15.16 -4.38
C PRO A 121 -5.01 -16.35 -4.78
N TYR A 122 -3.81 -16.43 -4.21
CA TYR A 122 -2.90 -17.56 -4.40
C TYR A 122 -3.04 -18.56 -3.25
N LYS A 123 -3.17 -19.84 -3.55
CA LYS A 123 -3.26 -20.90 -2.54
C LYS A 123 -2.03 -21.01 -1.66
N GLU A 124 -0.87 -20.64 -2.21
CA GLU A 124 0.41 -20.63 -1.52
C GLU A 124 0.49 -19.55 -0.44
N ASN A 125 -0.23 -18.44 -0.64
CA ASN A 125 -0.39 -17.40 0.36
C ASN A 125 -1.37 -17.88 1.42
N LYS A 126 -0.86 -18.32 2.56
CA LYS A 126 -1.67 -19.03 3.55
C LYS A 126 -1.28 -18.73 5.00
N VAL A 127 -2.24 -18.97 5.86
CA VAL A 127 -2.08 -18.96 7.30
C VAL A 127 -2.27 -20.38 7.83
N THR A 128 -1.31 -20.86 8.60
CA THR A 128 -1.35 -22.16 9.24
C THR A 128 -1.10 -22.03 10.74
N LEU A 129 -1.37 -23.09 11.50
CA LEU A 129 -0.98 -23.14 12.91
C LEU A 129 0.39 -23.80 13.05
N SER A 130 1.23 -23.23 13.91
CA SER A 130 2.52 -23.82 14.24
C SER A 130 2.34 -25.14 14.95
N THR A 131 3.10 -26.14 14.53
CA THR A 131 3.14 -27.47 15.19
C THR A 131 4.06 -27.49 16.42
N SER A 132 4.96 -26.52 16.55
CA SER A 132 6.01 -26.51 17.57
C SER A 132 5.97 -25.31 18.50
N LYS A 133 5.43 -24.16 18.05
CA LYS A 133 5.41 -22.92 18.83
C LYS A 133 4.02 -22.65 19.38
N LYS A 134 3.95 -22.33 20.66
CA LYS A 134 2.72 -21.98 21.38
C LYS A 134 2.94 -20.70 22.17
N ASP A 135 1.84 -20.02 22.48
CA ASP A 135 1.85 -18.90 23.41
C ASP A 135 1.90 -19.37 24.88
N GLN A 136 1.86 -18.41 25.82
CA GLN A 136 1.91 -18.70 27.25
C GLN A 136 0.70 -19.48 27.78
N TRP A 137 -0.39 -19.60 27.03
CA TRP A 137 -1.59 -20.36 27.37
C TRP A 137 -1.66 -21.72 26.65
N GLY A 138 -0.63 -22.05 25.87
CA GLY A 138 -0.56 -23.32 25.13
C GLY A 138 -1.29 -23.30 23.78
N ILE A 139 -1.72 -22.12 23.30
CA ILE A 139 -2.38 -21.96 22.01
C ILE A 139 -1.31 -21.92 20.90
N PRO A 140 -1.45 -22.73 19.83
CA PRO A 140 -0.51 -22.67 18.70
C PRO A 140 -0.41 -21.26 18.09
N LEU A 141 0.81 -20.82 17.80
CA LEU A 141 1.01 -19.56 17.11
C LEU A 141 0.64 -19.69 15.63
N LEU A 142 0.19 -18.58 15.05
CA LEU A 142 -0.01 -18.48 13.60
C LEU A 142 1.33 -18.49 12.87
N ASN A 143 1.39 -19.21 11.77
CA ASN A 143 2.45 -19.16 10.80
C ASN A 143 1.85 -18.58 9.50
N ILE A 144 2.36 -17.44 9.05
CA ILE A 144 1.89 -16.73 7.86
C ILE A 144 2.96 -16.90 6.80
N ASP A 145 2.60 -17.51 5.68
CA ASP A 145 3.45 -17.72 4.52
C ASP A 145 2.78 -17.05 3.31
N ALA A 146 3.20 -15.83 3.02
CA ALA A 146 2.58 -15.02 1.98
C ALA A 146 3.54 -13.98 1.40
N GLU A 147 3.43 -13.77 0.09
CA GLU A 147 4.25 -12.81 -0.64
C GLU A 147 3.52 -12.23 -1.85
N TYR A 148 3.98 -11.09 -2.35
CA TYR A 148 3.59 -10.59 -3.67
C TYR A 148 4.23 -11.43 -4.76
N LYS A 149 3.43 -11.89 -5.71
CA LYS A 149 3.89 -12.67 -6.86
C LYS A 149 4.16 -11.75 -8.07
N ALA A 150 4.52 -12.35 -9.19
CA ALA A 150 4.86 -11.61 -10.41
C ALA A 150 3.76 -10.63 -10.86
N ASN A 151 2.49 -11.00 -10.70
CA ASN A 151 1.35 -10.16 -11.03
C ASN A 151 1.37 -8.83 -10.26
N GLU A 152 1.51 -8.90 -8.94
CA GLU A 152 1.52 -7.74 -8.06
C GLU A 152 2.78 -6.89 -8.27
N LEU A 153 3.93 -7.53 -8.47
CA LEU A 153 5.19 -6.83 -8.72
C LEU A 153 5.19 -6.09 -10.07
N ASN A 154 4.61 -6.68 -11.12
CA ASN A 154 4.47 -6.01 -12.40
C ASN A 154 3.48 -4.85 -12.32
N MET A 155 2.36 -5.02 -11.62
CA MET A 155 1.40 -3.96 -11.36
C MET A 155 2.05 -2.79 -10.58
N GLN A 156 2.90 -3.06 -9.59
CA GLN A 156 3.65 -2.02 -8.87
C GLN A 156 4.56 -1.20 -9.80
N LYS A 157 5.25 -1.87 -10.72
CA LYS A 157 6.09 -1.19 -11.73
C LYS A 157 5.25 -0.28 -12.62
N ASP A 158 4.11 -0.77 -13.10
CA ASP A 158 3.20 0.03 -13.93
C ASP A 158 2.63 1.22 -13.14
N MET A 159 2.23 1.05 -11.88
CA MET A 159 1.79 2.14 -11.01
C MET A 159 2.86 3.25 -10.90
N VAL A 160 4.12 2.89 -10.68
CA VAL A 160 5.21 3.87 -10.59
C VAL A 160 5.40 4.58 -11.92
N ASN A 161 5.51 3.84 -13.01
CA ASN A 161 5.76 4.39 -14.34
C ASN A 161 4.62 5.31 -14.79
N ALA A 162 3.38 4.87 -14.67
CA ALA A 162 2.22 5.67 -15.04
C ALA A 162 2.07 6.92 -14.15
N GLY A 163 2.33 6.81 -12.85
CA GLY A 163 2.32 7.96 -11.94
C GLY A 163 3.40 8.98 -12.29
N MET A 164 4.61 8.53 -12.57
CA MET A 164 5.71 9.43 -13.01
C MET A 164 5.39 10.09 -14.36
N GLU A 165 4.85 9.35 -15.31
CA GLU A 165 4.43 9.87 -16.61
C GLU A 165 3.37 10.97 -16.46
N MET A 166 2.34 10.73 -15.66
CA MET A 166 1.28 11.71 -15.39
C MET A 166 1.82 12.99 -14.77
N LEU A 167 2.67 12.89 -13.74
CA LEU A 167 3.24 14.07 -13.08
C LEU A 167 4.16 14.86 -14.02
N ASN A 168 4.99 14.18 -14.81
CA ASN A 168 5.84 14.82 -15.80
C ASN A 168 5.01 15.54 -16.90
N ALA A 169 3.95 14.88 -17.39
CA ALA A 169 3.05 15.47 -18.39
C ALA A 169 2.31 16.72 -17.86
N LEU A 170 2.05 16.78 -16.55
CA LEU A 170 1.45 17.92 -15.87
C LEU A 170 2.47 19.02 -15.50
N GLY A 171 3.75 18.85 -15.83
CA GLY A 171 4.78 19.85 -15.58
C GLY A 171 5.34 19.89 -14.16
N PHE A 172 5.13 18.84 -13.36
CA PHE A 172 5.76 18.70 -12.06
C PHE A 172 7.27 18.55 -12.20
N LYS A 173 8.01 19.07 -11.23
CA LYS A 173 9.47 18.96 -11.14
C LYS A 173 9.86 17.91 -10.11
N ASN A 174 11.12 17.46 -10.17
CA ASN A 174 11.68 16.49 -9.20
C ASN A 174 10.78 15.27 -9.02
N VAL A 175 10.14 14.81 -10.10
CA VAL A 175 9.27 13.63 -10.07
C VAL A 175 10.10 12.40 -9.75
N ARG A 176 9.69 11.66 -8.71
CA ARG A 176 10.43 10.49 -8.23
C ARG A 176 9.55 9.41 -7.63
N ASP A 177 9.99 8.19 -7.75
CA ASP A 177 9.51 7.06 -6.95
C ASP A 177 9.99 7.22 -5.51
N MET A 178 9.08 7.16 -4.55
CA MET A 178 9.41 7.27 -3.12
C MET A 178 9.93 5.95 -2.53
N GLY A 179 9.95 4.89 -3.30
CA GLY A 179 10.76 3.70 -3.11
C GLY A 179 10.41 2.77 -1.95
N GLU A 180 9.49 3.15 -1.06
CA GLU A 180 9.12 2.29 0.05
C GLU A 180 8.31 1.09 -0.44
N ARG A 181 8.95 -0.09 -0.46
CA ARG A 181 8.29 -1.38 -0.73
C ARG A 181 7.99 -2.06 0.61
N ARG A 182 6.74 -2.07 1.00
CA ARG A 182 6.31 -2.78 2.21
C ARG A 182 6.21 -4.28 1.94
N ASN A 183 6.54 -5.06 2.95
CA ASN A 183 6.29 -6.49 2.90
C ASN A 183 4.79 -6.77 2.90
N PHE A 184 4.42 -7.93 2.38
CA PHE A 184 3.07 -8.45 2.46
C PHE A 184 2.60 -8.49 3.93
N GLY A 185 1.32 -8.15 4.18
CA GLY A 185 0.74 -8.10 5.52
C GLY A 185 0.99 -6.80 6.29
N LEU A 186 1.48 -5.74 5.64
CA LEU A 186 1.68 -4.42 6.26
C LEU A 186 0.75 -3.33 5.72
N ASN A 187 -0.28 -3.68 5.00
CA ASN A 187 -1.20 -2.74 4.35
C ASN A 187 -2.62 -2.76 4.94
N ILE A 188 -2.82 -3.41 6.09
CA ILE A 188 -4.01 -3.34 6.97
C ILE A 188 -5.35 -3.82 6.39
N HIS A 189 -5.39 -4.41 5.23
CA HIS A 189 -6.62 -4.87 4.60
C HIS A 189 -6.50 -6.33 4.14
N GLU A 190 -5.99 -7.17 5.02
CA GLU A 190 -5.84 -8.58 4.76
C GLU A 190 -7.22 -9.25 4.65
N MET A 191 -7.35 -10.16 3.68
CA MET A 191 -8.55 -10.95 3.46
C MET A 191 -8.20 -12.32 2.85
N GLY A 192 -9.17 -13.18 2.79
CA GLY A 192 -9.09 -14.46 2.07
C GLY A 192 -8.90 -15.69 2.92
N THR A 193 -8.55 -15.60 4.20
CA THR A 193 -8.33 -16.78 5.09
C THR A 193 -9.47 -17.08 6.03
#